data_f07a2f2ff4c45194ca381d29d90dd3f6
#
_entry.id   f07a2f2ff4c45194ca381d29d90dd3f6
#
_cell.length_a   1.000
_cell.length_b   1.000
_cell.length_c   1.000
_cell.angle_alpha   90.00
_cell.angle_beta   90.00
_cell.angle_gamma   90.00
#
_symmetry.space_group_name_H-M   'P 1'
#
loop_
_entity.id
_entity.type
_entity.pdbx_description
1 polymer ?
#
loop_
_entity_poly.entity_id
_entity_poly.type
_entity_poly.pdbx_seq_one_letter_code
_entity_poly.pdbx_strand_id
1 'polypeptide(L)'
;IRQNALIVIMAQIGSFVPAKAAHIGLCDRVFTRVGGADDISRGASTFMVEMTETANILNNATDKSLVVLDEVGRGTSTYDGMSLAWAIAEDLHERIGCRALFATHYHQLMDLAGPDRGIVNCRVAVREWGDEIVFLHRIEQGGTDRSYGLHVARLAGIPKAVIDRAETVLNKLDDEGDEVREALVSQRDRSKPGPQQRELFAAAPEPLAEELNKIDIDDLTPRQAVDWIRNQQASLKER
;
A
#
# COMPACT_ATOMS: atom_id res chain seq x y z
N ILE A 1 -10.80 13.36 -7.88
CA ILE A 1 -10.06 12.33 -8.59
C ILE A 1 -10.89 11.74 -9.75
N ARG A 2 -12.17 11.32 -9.57
CA ARG A 2 -13.09 10.78 -10.62
C ARG A 2 -13.23 11.69 -11.82
N GLN A 3 -13.33 12.99 -11.60
CA GLN A 3 -13.46 14.01 -12.67
C GLN A 3 -12.33 13.90 -13.70
N ASN A 4 -11.11 13.58 -13.30
CA ASN A 4 -9.98 13.47 -14.21
C ASN A 4 -10.15 12.31 -15.20
N ALA A 5 -10.67 11.17 -14.76
CA ALA A 5 -11.00 10.05 -15.66
C ALA A 5 -12.05 10.46 -16.71
N LEU A 6 -13.11 11.14 -16.28
CA LEU A 6 -14.15 11.64 -17.19
C LEU A 6 -13.61 12.67 -18.18
N ILE A 7 -12.77 13.60 -17.74
CA ILE A 7 -12.14 14.60 -18.61
C ILE A 7 -11.29 13.94 -19.69
N VAL A 8 -10.52 12.91 -19.35
CA VAL A 8 -9.70 12.19 -20.34
C VAL A 8 -10.59 11.50 -21.38
N ILE A 9 -11.66 10.82 -20.95
CA ILE A 9 -12.61 10.16 -21.86
C ILE A 9 -13.27 11.21 -22.77
N MET A 10 -13.81 12.30 -22.20
CA MET A 10 -14.45 13.38 -22.95
C MET A 10 -13.51 14.00 -24.00
N ALA A 11 -12.26 14.27 -23.61
CA ALA A 11 -11.29 14.84 -24.54
C ALA A 11 -10.97 13.89 -25.71
N GLN A 12 -10.83 12.59 -25.44
CA GLN A 12 -10.51 11.60 -26.48
C GLN A 12 -11.65 11.33 -27.47
N ILE A 13 -12.90 11.51 -27.07
CA ILE A 13 -14.05 11.46 -27.98
C ILE A 13 -14.33 12.79 -28.70
N GLY A 14 -13.48 13.81 -28.48
CA GLY A 14 -13.61 15.13 -29.11
C GLY A 14 -14.66 16.04 -28.45
N SER A 15 -15.07 15.75 -27.22
CA SER A 15 -15.99 16.59 -26.46
C SER A 15 -15.30 17.76 -25.79
N PHE A 16 -16.03 18.84 -25.51
CA PHE A 16 -15.56 19.89 -24.60
C PHE A 16 -15.39 19.35 -23.19
N VAL A 17 -14.38 19.86 -22.50
CA VAL A 17 -14.07 19.48 -21.11
C VAL A 17 -14.27 20.67 -20.17
N PRO A 18 -14.63 20.46 -18.90
CA PRO A 18 -14.87 21.52 -17.91
C PRO A 18 -13.55 22.11 -17.39
N ALA A 19 -12.75 22.69 -18.29
CA ALA A 19 -11.47 23.30 -17.98
C ALA A 19 -11.24 24.55 -18.87
N LYS A 20 -10.44 25.51 -18.37
CA LYS A 20 -10.03 26.69 -19.17
C LYS A 20 -9.12 26.29 -20.32
N ALA A 21 -8.29 25.30 -20.10
CA ALA A 21 -7.42 24.67 -21.09
C ALA A 21 -7.13 23.23 -20.65
N ALA A 22 -6.95 22.32 -21.60
CA ALA A 22 -6.55 20.95 -21.33
C ALA A 22 -5.56 20.48 -22.41
N HIS A 23 -4.48 19.85 -21.96
CA HIS A 23 -3.52 19.17 -22.82
C HIS A 23 -3.39 17.74 -22.30
N ILE A 24 -3.99 16.78 -23.01
CA ILE A 24 -4.13 15.41 -22.57
C ILE A 24 -3.43 14.50 -23.57
N GLY A 25 -2.44 13.73 -23.11
CA GLY A 25 -1.81 12.70 -23.91
C GLY A 25 -2.78 11.58 -24.26
N LEU A 26 -2.50 10.87 -25.35
CA LEU A 26 -3.29 9.71 -25.73
C LEU A 26 -3.27 8.65 -24.61
N CYS A 27 -4.44 8.12 -24.34
CA CYS A 27 -4.68 7.10 -23.35
C CYS A 27 -5.35 5.90 -24.03
N ASP A 28 -4.79 4.71 -23.89
CA ASP A 28 -5.35 3.49 -24.49
C ASP A 28 -6.52 2.94 -23.67
N ARG A 29 -6.44 3.07 -22.34
CA ARG A 29 -7.47 2.61 -21.41
C ARG A 29 -7.53 3.53 -20.19
N VAL A 30 -8.73 3.68 -19.66
CA VAL A 30 -8.98 4.35 -18.37
C VAL A 30 -9.49 3.29 -17.39
N PHE A 31 -8.72 3.01 -16.38
CA PHE A 31 -9.11 2.13 -15.29
C PHE A 31 -9.46 2.97 -14.07
N THR A 32 -10.55 2.62 -13.41
CA THR A 32 -10.96 3.29 -12.17
C THR A 32 -11.34 2.26 -11.12
N ARG A 33 -10.77 2.39 -9.94
CA ARG A 33 -11.26 1.75 -8.72
C ARG A 33 -11.61 2.85 -7.75
N VAL A 34 -12.87 3.18 -7.69
CA VAL A 34 -13.39 4.29 -6.88
C VAL A 34 -14.54 3.73 -6.06
N GLY A 35 -14.44 3.80 -4.74
CA GLY A 35 -15.34 3.19 -3.78
C GLY A 35 -16.76 2.98 -4.30
N GLY A 36 -17.19 1.73 -4.42
CA GLY A 36 -18.52 1.34 -4.86
C GLY A 36 -19.45 1.16 -3.68
N ALA A 37 -20.74 1.32 -3.91
CA ALA A 37 -21.75 0.86 -2.98
C ALA A 37 -21.58 -0.66 -2.79
N ASP A 38 -21.73 -1.11 -1.54
CA ASP A 38 -21.73 -2.53 -1.20
C ASP A 38 -22.75 -3.27 -2.06
N ASP A 39 -22.29 -4.04 -3.03
CA ASP A 39 -23.17 -4.94 -3.79
C ASP A 39 -23.38 -6.23 -2.97
N ILE A 40 -24.21 -6.09 -1.94
CA ILE A 40 -24.59 -7.18 -1.02
C ILE A 40 -25.24 -8.34 -1.79
N SER A 41 -25.72 -8.10 -3.01
CA SER A 41 -26.47 -9.09 -3.82
C SER A 41 -25.61 -10.28 -4.29
N ARG A 42 -24.28 -10.14 -4.31
CA ARG A 42 -23.36 -11.17 -4.81
C ARG A 42 -22.68 -12.01 -3.73
N GLY A 43 -22.92 -11.73 -2.43
CA GLY A 43 -22.36 -12.49 -1.33
C GLY A 43 -20.81 -12.46 -1.21
N ALA A 44 -20.15 -11.66 -2.05
CA ALA A 44 -18.71 -11.47 -1.99
C ALA A 44 -18.36 -10.37 -0.98
N SER A 45 -17.28 -10.57 -0.21
CA SER A 45 -16.74 -9.52 0.64
C SER A 45 -16.38 -8.31 -0.23
N THR A 46 -16.70 -7.09 0.24
CA THR A 46 -16.31 -5.82 -0.41
C THR A 46 -14.82 -5.77 -0.71
N PHE A 47 -14.01 -6.30 0.18
CA PHE A 47 -12.56 -6.42 -0.01
C PHE A 47 -12.20 -7.37 -1.16
N MET A 48 -12.89 -8.50 -1.31
CA MET A 48 -12.64 -9.43 -2.43
C MET A 48 -12.98 -8.81 -3.77
N VAL A 49 -14.07 -8.05 -3.86
CA VAL A 49 -14.45 -7.30 -5.08
C VAL A 49 -13.38 -6.27 -5.40
N GLU A 50 -12.93 -5.49 -4.40
CA GLU A 50 -11.86 -4.51 -4.53
C GLU A 50 -10.56 -5.14 -5.07
N MET A 51 -10.15 -6.27 -4.50
CA MET A 51 -8.94 -6.96 -4.93
C MET A 51 -9.06 -7.55 -6.33
N THR A 52 -10.23 -8.05 -6.71
CA THR A 52 -10.49 -8.54 -8.08
C THR A 52 -10.40 -7.43 -9.11
N GLU A 53 -10.99 -6.26 -8.82
CA GLU A 53 -10.91 -5.09 -9.70
C GLU A 53 -9.47 -4.57 -9.80
N THR A 54 -8.77 -4.49 -8.68
CA THR A 54 -7.36 -4.08 -8.64
C THR A 54 -6.47 -5.05 -9.40
N ALA A 55 -6.67 -6.36 -9.25
CA ALA A 55 -5.95 -7.38 -10.01
C ALA A 55 -6.20 -7.25 -11.52
N ASN A 56 -7.44 -6.97 -11.93
CA ASN A 56 -7.76 -6.69 -13.33
C ASN A 56 -6.98 -5.47 -13.86
N ILE A 57 -6.86 -4.41 -13.08
CA ILE A 57 -6.08 -3.22 -13.44
C ILE A 57 -4.60 -3.59 -13.62
N LEU A 58 -3.99 -4.20 -12.61
CA LEU A 58 -2.56 -4.53 -12.61
C LEU A 58 -2.17 -5.50 -13.75
N ASN A 59 -3.08 -6.40 -14.15
CA ASN A 59 -2.83 -7.37 -15.23
C ASN A 59 -3.09 -6.80 -16.63
N ASN A 60 -3.84 -5.72 -16.79
CA ASN A 60 -4.26 -5.21 -18.10
C ASN A 60 -3.83 -3.77 -18.39
N ALA A 61 -3.35 -3.02 -17.42
CA ALA A 61 -2.83 -1.67 -17.65
C ALA A 61 -1.51 -1.69 -18.41
N THR A 62 -1.29 -0.69 -19.25
CA THR A 62 -0.08 -0.45 -20.03
C THR A 62 0.54 0.88 -19.63
N ASP A 63 1.73 1.20 -20.14
CA ASP A 63 2.41 2.49 -19.95
C ASP A 63 1.60 3.71 -20.47
N LYS A 64 0.60 3.45 -21.34
CA LYS A 64 -0.29 4.47 -21.92
C LYS A 64 -1.64 4.57 -21.20
N SER A 65 -1.90 3.72 -20.22
CA SER A 65 -3.15 3.74 -19.48
C SER A 65 -3.21 4.89 -18.47
N LEU A 66 -4.43 5.31 -18.14
CA LEU A 66 -4.72 6.12 -16.96
C LEU A 66 -5.37 5.24 -15.90
N VAL A 67 -4.77 5.18 -14.72
CA VAL A 67 -5.28 4.44 -13.56
C VAL A 67 -5.72 5.42 -12.47
N VAL A 68 -6.93 5.27 -11.97
CA VAL A 68 -7.47 6.08 -10.87
C VAL A 68 -7.90 5.15 -9.74
N LEU A 69 -7.16 5.18 -8.64
CA LEU A 69 -7.42 4.39 -7.44
C LEU A 69 -7.82 5.30 -6.28
N ASP A 70 -8.88 4.90 -5.57
CA ASP A 70 -9.44 5.67 -4.47
C ASP A 70 -9.60 4.76 -3.25
N GLU A 71 -8.80 5.01 -2.21
CA GLU A 71 -8.80 4.32 -0.91
C GLU A 71 -8.65 2.78 -1.00
N VAL A 72 -7.70 2.29 -1.78
CA VAL A 72 -7.40 0.85 -1.87
C VAL A 72 -6.87 0.33 -0.53
N GLY A 73 -7.37 -0.85 -0.10
CA GLY A 73 -6.96 -1.51 1.14
C GLY A 73 -7.83 -1.18 2.35
N ARG A 74 -8.93 -0.42 2.18
CA ARG A 74 -9.81 -0.02 3.29
C ARG A 74 -10.63 -1.16 3.89
N GLY A 75 -10.84 -2.25 3.13
CA GLY A 75 -11.70 -3.38 3.52
C GLY A 75 -11.03 -4.46 4.36
N THR A 76 -9.79 -4.25 4.85
CA THR A 76 -9.03 -5.20 5.65
C THR A 76 -8.35 -4.52 6.84
N SER A 77 -7.45 -5.22 7.55
CA SER A 77 -6.69 -4.63 8.65
C SER A 77 -5.81 -3.47 8.14
N THR A 78 -5.52 -2.49 9.01
CA THR A 78 -4.76 -1.28 8.63
C THR A 78 -3.41 -1.62 7.99
N TYR A 79 -2.66 -2.54 8.60
CA TYR A 79 -1.32 -2.91 8.10
C TYR A 79 -1.38 -3.72 6.81
N ASP A 80 -2.33 -4.65 6.66
CA ASP A 80 -2.51 -5.41 5.42
C ASP A 80 -2.91 -4.46 4.28
N GLY A 81 -3.88 -3.58 4.53
CA GLY A 81 -4.35 -2.60 3.56
C GLY A 81 -3.25 -1.64 3.13
N MET A 82 -2.47 -1.11 4.07
CA MET A 82 -1.33 -0.24 3.81
C MET A 82 -0.25 -0.96 2.99
N SER A 83 0.09 -2.21 3.35
CA SER A 83 1.12 -2.99 2.63
C SER A 83 0.71 -3.26 1.18
N LEU A 84 -0.57 -3.61 0.95
CA LEU A 84 -1.12 -3.79 -0.39
C LEU A 84 -1.12 -2.49 -1.18
N ALA A 85 -1.61 -1.39 -0.58
CA ALA A 85 -1.64 -0.08 -1.24
C ALA A 85 -0.23 0.39 -1.65
N TRP A 86 0.76 0.17 -0.77
CA TRP A 86 2.16 0.47 -1.05
C TRP A 86 2.68 -0.32 -2.24
N ALA A 87 2.57 -1.66 -2.21
CA ALA A 87 3.05 -2.54 -3.28
C ALA A 87 2.35 -2.27 -4.61
N ILE A 88 1.04 -1.97 -4.60
CA ILE A 88 0.27 -1.59 -5.79
C ILE A 88 0.79 -0.28 -6.38
N ALA A 89 1.07 0.73 -5.54
CA ALA A 89 1.59 2.01 -6.01
C ALA A 89 3.00 1.87 -6.64
N GLU A 90 3.86 1.05 -6.05
CA GLU A 90 5.17 0.72 -6.61
C GLU A 90 5.04 -0.02 -7.95
N ASP A 91 4.18 -1.03 -8.03
CA ASP A 91 3.99 -1.82 -9.26
C ASP A 91 3.45 -0.98 -10.42
N LEU A 92 2.48 -0.08 -10.15
CA LEU A 92 1.96 0.87 -11.15
C LEU A 92 3.06 1.80 -11.67
N HIS A 93 3.98 2.22 -10.81
CA HIS A 93 5.05 3.13 -11.17
C HIS A 93 6.23 2.41 -11.84
N GLU A 94 6.75 1.36 -11.22
CA GLU A 94 8.03 0.73 -11.62
C GLU A 94 7.87 -0.28 -12.75
N ARG A 95 6.85 -1.14 -12.68
CA ARG A 95 6.64 -2.20 -13.67
C ARG A 95 5.74 -1.76 -14.81
N ILE A 96 4.60 -1.15 -14.52
CA ILE A 96 3.63 -0.76 -15.56
C ILE A 96 4.04 0.57 -16.18
N GLY A 97 4.51 1.54 -15.40
CA GLY A 97 4.93 2.84 -15.85
C GLY A 97 3.78 3.73 -16.32
N CYS A 98 2.54 3.44 -15.91
CA CYS A 98 1.35 4.17 -16.34
C CYS A 98 1.18 5.51 -15.59
N ARG A 99 0.28 6.35 -16.09
CA ARG A 99 -0.18 7.52 -15.35
C ARG A 99 -1.19 7.10 -14.31
N ALA A 100 -0.90 7.34 -13.04
CA ALA A 100 -1.79 6.97 -11.95
C ALA A 100 -2.16 8.16 -11.07
N LEU A 101 -3.42 8.19 -10.61
CA LEU A 101 -3.91 9.03 -9.55
C LEU A 101 -4.33 8.12 -8.40
N PHE A 102 -3.61 8.19 -7.30
CA PHE A 102 -3.81 7.33 -6.14
C PHE A 102 -4.24 8.19 -4.94
N ALA A 103 -5.52 8.12 -4.57
CA ALA A 103 -6.00 8.74 -3.34
C ALA A 103 -5.94 7.73 -2.21
N THR A 104 -5.39 8.13 -1.07
CA THR A 104 -5.23 7.27 0.09
C THR A 104 -5.27 8.07 1.39
N HIS A 105 -5.65 7.41 2.46
CA HIS A 105 -5.53 7.89 3.83
C HIS A 105 -4.30 7.34 4.55
N TYR A 106 -3.52 6.49 3.89
CA TYR A 106 -2.26 5.98 4.44
C TYR A 106 -1.15 7.01 4.23
N HIS A 107 -0.83 7.76 5.29
CA HIS A 107 0.19 8.81 5.25
C HIS A 107 1.58 8.28 4.90
N GLN A 108 1.86 7.03 5.25
CA GLN A 108 3.13 6.36 4.96
C GLN A 108 3.44 6.29 3.46
N LEU A 109 2.42 6.24 2.59
CA LEU A 109 2.63 6.24 1.14
C LEU A 109 3.26 7.54 0.62
N MET A 110 3.27 8.62 1.41
CA MET A 110 3.98 9.85 1.04
C MET A 110 5.49 9.63 0.85
N ASP A 111 6.06 8.64 1.53
CA ASP A 111 7.49 8.31 1.43
C ASP A 111 7.87 7.65 0.09
N LEU A 112 6.87 7.26 -0.72
CA LEU A 112 7.07 6.83 -2.11
C LEU A 112 7.50 7.99 -3.02
N ALA A 113 7.12 9.22 -2.71
CA ALA A 113 7.48 10.39 -3.49
C ALA A 113 8.95 10.80 -3.29
N GLY A 114 9.54 11.38 -4.33
CA GLY A 114 10.90 11.90 -4.29
C GLY A 114 11.23 12.68 -5.55
N PRO A 115 12.26 13.58 -5.51
CA PRO A 115 12.58 14.47 -6.61
C PRO A 115 12.87 13.75 -7.93
N ASP A 116 13.44 12.56 -7.88
CA ASP A 116 13.81 11.78 -9.07
C ASP A 116 12.97 10.51 -9.25
N ARG A 117 11.86 10.37 -8.50
CA ARG A 117 11.07 9.12 -8.47
C ARG A 117 9.84 9.15 -9.38
N GLY A 118 9.50 10.28 -10.00
CA GLY A 118 8.30 10.40 -10.84
C GLY A 118 6.97 10.29 -10.06
N ILE A 119 7.02 10.25 -8.74
CA ILE A 119 5.88 10.24 -7.84
C ILE A 119 5.81 11.58 -7.10
N VAL A 120 4.64 12.20 -7.10
CA VAL A 120 4.41 13.52 -6.49
C VAL A 120 3.27 13.41 -5.47
N ASN A 121 3.52 13.89 -4.26
CA ASN A 121 2.48 14.04 -3.26
C ASN A 121 1.63 15.28 -3.54
N CYS A 122 0.32 15.11 -3.41
CA CYS A 122 -0.66 16.19 -3.47
C CYS A 122 -1.64 16.08 -2.31
N ARG A 123 -2.13 17.22 -1.84
CA ARG A 123 -3.14 17.29 -0.79
C ARG A 123 -4.31 18.16 -1.17
N VAL A 124 -5.45 17.96 -0.52
CA VAL A 124 -6.55 18.90 -0.56
C VAL A 124 -6.20 20.10 0.31
N ALA A 125 -6.29 21.30 -0.25
CA ALA A 125 -6.02 22.52 0.48
C ALA A 125 -7.08 22.75 1.56
N VAL A 126 -6.63 23.03 2.78
CA VAL A 126 -7.45 23.29 3.95
C VAL A 126 -7.03 24.62 4.54
N ARG A 127 -7.96 25.39 5.02
CA ARG A 127 -7.72 26.61 5.82
C ARG A 127 -8.23 26.37 7.23
N GLU A 128 -7.34 26.52 8.19
CA GLU A 128 -7.67 26.49 9.60
C GLU A 128 -8.00 27.91 10.06
N TRP A 129 -9.11 28.09 10.76
CA TRP A 129 -9.51 29.34 11.38
C TRP A 129 -9.96 29.08 12.81
N GLY A 130 -9.04 29.21 13.77
CA GLY A 130 -9.27 28.77 15.14
C GLY A 130 -9.57 27.27 15.20
N ASP A 131 -10.74 26.93 15.73
CA ASP A 131 -11.20 25.54 15.82
C ASP A 131 -11.99 25.07 14.59
N GLU A 132 -12.11 25.89 13.55
CA GLU A 132 -12.84 25.56 12.33
C GLU A 132 -11.90 25.21 11.18
N ILE A 133 -12.30 24.22 10.36
CA ILE A 133 -11.59 23.83 9.15
C ILE A 133 -12.49 24.06 7.95
N VAL A 134 -11.93 24.76 6.96
CA VAL A 134 -12.59 25.01 5.68
C VAL A 134 -11.83 24.31 4.57
N PHE A 135 -12.47 23.34 3.91
CA PHE A 135 -11.94 22.70 2.72
C PHE A 135 -12.04 23.64 1.51
N LEU A 136 -10.90 23.99 0.92
CA LEU A 136 -10.87 24.95 -0.18
C LEU A 136 -11.17 24.33 -1.56
N HIS A 137 -11.40 23.03 -1.62
CA HIS A 137 -11.63 22.25 -2.87
C HIS A 137 -10.56 22.49 -3.95
N ARG A 138 -9.33 22.67 -3.51
CA ARG A 138 -8.14 22.84 -4.36
C ARG A 138 -7.13 21.77 -4.03
N ILE A 139 -6.39 21.35 -5.06
CA ILE A 139 -5.25 20.45 -4.89
C ILE A 139 -3.98 21.28 -4.87
N GLU A 140 -3.16 21.05 -3.86
CA GLU A 140 -1.84 21.64 -3.67
C GLU A 140 -0.77 20.56 -3.69
N GLN A 141 0.42 20.90 -4.14
CA GLN A 141 1.58 20.02 -4.07
C GLN A 141 2.04 19.86 -2.63
N GLY A 142 2.53 18.66 -2.30
CA GLY A 142 2.99 18.29 -0.97
C GLY A 142 2.04 17.32 -0.29
N GLY A 143 2.56 16.64 0.74
CA GLY A 143 1.79 15.74 1.60
C GLY A 143 1.12 16.50 2.76
N THR A 144 0.38 15.76 3.56
CA THR A 144 -0.11 16.21 4.88
C THR A 144 0.05 15.05 5.85
N ASP A 145 0.69 15.32 6.95
CA ASP A 145 0.85 14.44 8.11
C ASP A 145 -0.29 14.59 9.12
N ARG A 146 -1.20 15.55 8.88
CA ARG A 146 -2.34 15.80 9.75
C ARG A 146 -3.60 15.12 9.22
N SER A 147 -4.23 14.31 10.05
CA SER A 147 -5.59 13.84 9.84
C SER A 147 -6.58 14.82 10.48
N TYR A 148 -7.65 15.13 9.75
CA TYR A 148 -8.70 16.04 10.26
C TYR A 148 -9.90 15.27 10.82
N GLY A 149 -9.76 13.95 11.03
CA GLY A 149 -10.86 13.08 11.47
C GLY A 149 -11.51 13.51 12.78
N LEU A 150 -10.70 13.80 13.80
CA LEU A 150 -11.21 14.26 15.11
C LEU A 150 -11.87 15.62 15.01
N HIS A 151 -11.36 16.50 14.15
CA HIS A 151 -11.96 17.80 13.93
C HIS A 151 -13.33 17.69 13.24
N VAL A 152 -13.43 16.87 12.19
CA VAL A 152 -14.71 16.58 11.52
C VAL A 152 -15.70 15.92 12.49
N ALA A 153 -15.24 15.01 13.34
CA ALA A 153 -16.06 14.38 14.36
C ALA A 153 -16.62 15.43 15.37
N ARG A 154 -15.81 16.41 15.76
CA ARG A 154 -16.23 17.54 16.60
C ARG A 154 -17.30 18.37 15.91
N LEU A 155 -17.11 18.73 14.64
CA LEU A 155 -18.08 19.46 13.83
C LEU A 155 -19.39 18.67 13.63
N ALA A 156 -19.31 17.35 13.55
CA ALA A 156 -20.48 16.47 13.46
C ALA A 156 -21.24 16.32 14.79
N GLY A 157 -20.75 16.92 15.88
CA GLY A 157 -21.44 16.93 17.18
C GLY A 157 -21.09 15.75 18.09
N ILE A 158 -19.98 15.04 17.85
CA ILE A 158 -19.50 14.02 18.79
C ILE A 158 -19.19 14.69 20.15
N PRO A 159 -19.64 14.12 21.28
CA PRO A 159 -19.43 14.70 22.60
C PRO A 159 -17.96 14.97 22.91
N LYS A 160 -17.68 16.13 23.53
CA LYS A 160 -16.31 16.58 23.83
C LYS A 160 -15.49 15.55 24.58
N ALA A 161 -16.05 14.86 25.57
CA ALA A 161 -15.35 13.84 26.35
C ALA A 161 -14.86 12.65 25.48
N VAL A 162 -15.59 12.31 24.41
CA VAL A 162 -15.20 11.27 23.45
C VAL A 162 -14.05 11.78 22.58
N ILE A 163 -14.12 13.03 22.13
CA ILE A 163 -13.05 13.66 21.33
C ILE A 163 -11.76 13.74 22.14
N ASP A 164 -11.80 14.25 23.37
CA ASP A 164 -10.63 14.39 24.25
C ASP A 164 -9.98 13.02 24.52
N ARG A 165 -10.79 11.96 24.66
CA ARG A 165 -10.28 10.59 24.79
C ARG A 165 -9.66 10.08 23.50
N ALA A 166 -10.28 10.35 22.36
CA ALA A 166 -9.76 9.95 21.05
C ALA A 166 -8.42 10.63 20.73
N GLU A 167 -8.24 11.91 21.08
CA GLU A 167 -6.94 12.62 20.97
C GLU A 167 -5.85 11.93 21.80
N THR A 168 -6.18 11.52 23.04
CA THR A 168 -5.23 10.80 23.90
C THR A 168 -4.80 9.45 23.30
N VAL A 169 -5.74 8.74 22.64
CA VAL A 169 -5.47 7.46 21.98
C VAL A 169 -4.64 7.68 20.73
N LEU A 170 -5.00 8.68 19.92
CA LEU A 170 -4.30 9.00 18.67
C LEU A 170 -2.82 9.29 18.92
N ASN A 171 -2.51 10.15 19.90
CA ASN A 171 -1.12 10.49 20.23
C ASN A 171 -0.28 9.26 20.61
N LYS A 172 -0.87 8.25 21.25
CA LYS A 172 -0.17 7.00 21.57
C LYS A 172 0.07 6.11 20.33
N LEU A 173 -0.90 6.12 19.40
CA LEU A 173 -0.78 5.32 18.16
C LEU A 173 0.19 5.96 17.17
N ASP A 174 0.31 7.28 17.15
CA ASP A 174 1.26 8.00 16.32
C ASP A 174 2.71 7.71 16.75
N ASP A 175 2.98 7.66 18.06
CA ASP A 175 4.29 7.29 18.61
C ASP A 175 4.71 5.86 18.18
N GLU A 176 3.76 4.89 18.16
CA GLU A 176 4.01 3.52 17.71
C GLU A 176 4.15 3.40 16.18
N GLY A 177 3.46 4.27 15.44
CA GLY A 177 3.46 4.29 13.96
C GLY A 177 4.77 4.72 13.33
N ASP A 178 5.51 5.60 13.98
CA ASP A 178 6.79 6.12 13.49
C ASP A 178 7.88 5.03 13.43
N GLU A 179 7.89 4.06 14.34
CA GLU A 179 8.81 2.92 14.31
C GLU A 179 8.62 2.04 13.06
N VAL A 180 7.36 1.79 12.66
CA VAL A 180 7.04 1.02 11.46
C VAL A 180 7.44 1.76 10.19
N ARG A 181 7.24 3.07 10.16
CA ARG A 181 7.60 3.93 9.03
C ARG A 181 9.12 3.93 8.79
N GLU A 182 9.92 4.12 9.82
CA GLU A 182 11.38 4.11 9.72
C GLU A 182 11.90 2.76 9.21
N ALA A 183 11.30 1.65 9.63
CA ALA A 183 11.67 0.32 9.17
C ALA A 183 11.42 0.13 7.66
N LEU A 184 10.29 0.61 7.13
CA LEU A 184 9.95 0.52 5.71
C LEU A 184 10.88 1.37 4.82
N VAL A 185 11.17 2.60 5.23
CA VAL A 185 12.06 3.53 4.49
C VAL A 185 13.48 3.00 4.45
N SER A 186 13.99 2.45 5.57
CA SER A 186 15.35 1.91 5.66
C SER A 186 15.58 0.68 4.77
N GLN A 187 14.55 -0.11 4.49
CA GLN A 187 14.63 -1.25 3.57
C GLN A 187 14.72 -0.82 2.10
N ARG A 188 14.08 0.27 1.73
CA ARG A 188 14.05 0.76 0.34
C ARG A 188 15.40 1.32 -0.13
N ASP A 189 16.17 1.97 0.74
CA ASP A 189 17.52 2.44 0.41
C ASP A 189 18.53 1.30 0.19
N ARG A 190 18.20 0.07 0.58
CA ARG A 190 19.01 -1.13 0.35
C ARG A 190 18.75 -1.83 -0.98
N SER A 191 17.74 -1.43 -1.75
CA SER A 191 17.37 -2.04 -3.05
C SER A 191 18.13 -1.48 -4.27
N LYS A 192 19.31 -0.86 -4.08
CA LYS A 192 20.29 -0.75 -5.18
C LYS A 192 20.90 -2.13 -5.41
N PRO A 193 21.07 -2.59 -6.67
CA PRO A 193 21.58 -3.91 -6.96
C PRO A 193 23.05 -4.02 -6.53
N GLY A 194 23.26 -4.47 -5.33
CA GLY A 194 24.51 -4.95 -4.80
C GLY A 194 24.36 -6.46 -4.56
N PRO A 195 25.42 -7.25 -4.66
CA PRO A 195 25.29 -8.69 -4.64
C PRO A 195 24.79 -9.18 -3.28
N GLN A 196 23.76 -10.02 -3.37
CA GLN A 196 23.17 -10.85 -2.31
C GLN A 196 22.13 -10.14 -1.39
N GLN A 197 20.89 -10.36 -1.76
CA GLN A 197 19.75 -10.32 -0.87
C GLN A 197 20.00 -11.26 0.32
N ARG A 198 20.34 -10.69 1.49
CA ARG A 198 20.28 -11.44 2.74
C ARG A 198 18.82 -11.49 3.15
N GLU A 199 18.27 -12.69 3.24
CA GLU A 199 16.92 -12.95 3.73
C GLU A 199 16.72 -12.26 5.07
N LEU A 200 15.61 -11.52 5.22
CA LEU A 200 15.22 -10.84 6.47
C LEU A 200 14.94 -11.83 7.62
N PHE A 201 14.79 -13.11 7.26
CA PHE A 201 14.76 -14.26 8.14
C PHE A 201 15.88 -15.22 7.72
N ALA A 202 17.14 -14.81 7.90
CA ALA A 202 18.18 -15.79 8.07
C ALA A 202 17.89 -16.47 9.41
N ALA A 203 16.97 -17.43 9.39
CA ALA A 203 16.97 -18.45 10.40
C ALA A 203 18.42 -18.94 10.46
N ALA A 204 19.03 -18.91 11.65
CA ALA A 204 20.28 -19.61 11.85
C ALA A 204 20.07 -21.00 11.24
N PRO A 205 21.02 -21.50 10.41
CA PRO A 205 20.83 -22.78 9.74
C PRO A 205 20.40 -23.77 10.80
N GLU A 206 19.25 -24.41 10.59
CA GLU A 206 18.79 -25.43 11.56
C GLU A 206 19.92 -26.42 11.75
N PRO A 207 20.30 -26.71 12.98
CA PRO A 207 21.40 -27.64 13.26
C PRO A 207 21.29 -28.95 12.48
N LEU A 208 20.06 -29.36 12.19
CA LEU A 208 19.74 -30.51 11.36
C LEU A 208 20.18 -30.34 9.90
N ALA A 209 20.03 -29.15 9.31
CA ALA A 209 20.46 -28.87 7.94
C ALA A 209 22.00 -28.87 7.82
N GLU A 210 22.70 -28.38 8.83
CA GLU A 210 24.16 -28.44 8.86
C GLU A 210 24.69 -29.87 9.03
N GLU A 211 24.05 -30.71 9.83
CA GLU A 211 24.41 -32.09 10.00
C GLU A 211 24.08 -32.92 8.74
N LEU A 212 22.94 -32.64 8.09
CA LEU A 212 22.56 -33.31 6.85
C LEU A 212 23.55 -33.02 5.71
N ASN A 213 24.05 -31.78 5.62
CA ASN A 213 25.03 -31.39 4.59
C ASN A 213 26.43 -31.99 4.80
N LYS A 214 26.74 -32.51 5.99
CA LYS A 214 28.04 -33.15 6.29
C LYS A 214 28.07 -34.64 5.96
N ILE A 215 26.90 -35.23 5.64
CA ILE A 215 26.78 -36.66 5.39
C ILE A 215 27.01 -36.92 3.91
N ASP A 216 27.95 -37.81 3.62
CA ASP A 216 28.07 -38.41 2.30
C ASP A 216 27.12 -39.62 2.22
N ILE A 217 26.09 -39.49 1.40
CA ILE A 217 25.03 -40.50 1.25
C ILE A 217 25.56 -41.77 0.60
N ASP A 218 26.57 -41.66 -0.24
CA ASP A 218 27.14 -42.81 -0.98
C ASP A 218 28.03 -43.70 -0.08
N ASP A 219 28.52 -43.16 1.04
CA ASP A 219 29.30 -43.89 2.04
C ASP A 219 28.45 -44.51 3.16
N LEU A 220 27.14 -44.27 3.19
CA LEU A 220 26.23 -44.78 4.21
C LEU A 220 25.61 -46.12 3.85
N THR A 221 25.75 -47.11 4.73
CA THR A 221 24.91 -48.32 4.63
C THR A 221 23.46 -48.00 5.01
N PRO A 222 22.46 -48.76 4.49
CA PRO A 222 21.04 -48.54 4.80
C PRO A 222 20.75 -48.58 6.31
N ARG A 223 21.49 -49.36 7.07
CA ARG A 223 21.33 -49.47 8.54
C ARG A 223 21.81 -48.19 9.24
N GLN A 224 22.96 -47.68 8.82
CA GLN A 224 23.51 -46.44 9.36
C GLN A 224 22.61 -45.22 9.04
N ALA A 225 22.01 -45.16 7.87
CA ALA A 225 21.06 -44.10 7.49
C ALA A 225 19.80 -44.14 8.42
N VAL A 226 19.25 -45.31 8.68
CA VAL A 226 18.09 -45.46 9.57
C VAL A 226 18.44 -45.09 11.01
N ASP A 227 19.61 -45.49 11.51
CA ASP A 227 20.05 -45.18 12.87
C ASP A 227 20.32 -43.67 13.01
N TRP A 228 20.87 -43.00 11.98
CA TRP A 228 21.05 -41.56 11.97
C TRP A 228 19.70 -40.82 12.03
N ILE A 229 18.70 -41.23 11.21
CA ILE A 229 17.36 -40.62 11.21
C ILE A 229 16.71 -40.78 12.62
N ARG A 230 16.83 -41.94 13.27
CA ARG A 230 16.30 -42.14 14.60
C ARG A 230 16.92 -41.23 15.64
N ASN A 231 18.22 -41.00 15.57
CA ASN A 231 18.93 -40.11 16.47
C ASN A 231 18.47 -38.67 16.29
N GLN A 232 18.27 -38.21 15.04
CA GLN A 232 17.73 -36.88 14.79
C GLN A 232 16.30 -36.70 15.25
N GLN A 233 15.46 -37.73 15.11
CA GLN A 233 14.08 -37.71 15.64
C GLN A 233 14.04 -37.65 17.17
N ALA A 234 14.97 -38.31 17.85
CA ALA A 234 15.07 -38.26 19.30
C ALA A 234 15.49 -36.85 19.77
N SER A 235 16.50 -36.25 19.14
CA SER A 235 16.99 -34.89 19.41
C SER A 235 15.91 -33.82 19.20
N LEU A 236 15.03 -33.99 18.21
CA LEU A 236 13.91 -33.06 17.96
C LEU A 236 12.77 -33.20 18.99
N LYS A 237 12.63 -34.32 19.67
CA LYS A 237 11.59 -34.51 20.69
C LYS A 237 11.99 -34.01 22.07
N GLU A 238 13.28 -33.79 22.31
CA GLU A 238 13.83 -33.28 23.58
C GLU A 238 13.95 -31.73 23.59
N ARG A 239 13.62 -31.07 22.48
CA ARG A 239 13.49 -29.60 22.35
C ARG A 239 12.04 -29.16 22.42
#